data_2b3a7dfff51ad9f8051431eeb85167c7
#
_entry.id   2b3a7dfff51ad9f8051431eeb85167c7
#
_cell.length_a   1.000
_cell.length_b   1.000
_cell.length_c   1.000
_cell.angle_alpha   90.00
_cell.angle_beta   90.00
_cell.angle_gamma   90.00
#
_symmetry.space_group_name_H-M   'P 1'
#
loop_
_entity.id
_entity.type
_entity.pdbx_description
1 polymer ?
#
loop_
_entity_poly.entity_id
_entity_poly.type
_entity_poly.pdbx_seq_one_letter_code
_entity_poly.pdbx_strand_id
1 'polypeptide(L)'
;MIVGVNDAASGLVRACQRIMLNADGTPKRRRDGSKMKWSLSRIGGRAARLGWEPDPGKRWALAEGAETALGAAQLLGIPCWASLGAGNMPRIAPPPWAHHVTVVADHDEAGIRAAREAARRMRDRGLPVRIVTPAAAKADAADLAREAV
;
A
#
# COMPACT_ATOMS: atom_id res chain seq x y z
N MET A 1 0.61 10.33 -12.90
CA MET A 1 -0.44 9.46 -12.32
C MET A 1 -1.10 10.17 -11.14
N ILE A 2 -2.41 10.05 -11.00
CA ILE A 2 -3.16 10.56 -9.85
C ILE A 2 -3.84 9.37 -9.17
N VAL A 3 -3.67 9.28 -7.87
CA VAL A 3 -4.22 8.20 -7.05
C VAL A 3 -5.22 8.80 -6.06
N GLY A 4 -6.48 8.39 -6.14
CA GLY A 4 -7.52 8.79 -5.18
C GLY A 4 -7.27 8.17 -3.82
N VAL A 5 -7.51 8.95 -2.76
CA VAL A 5 -7.33 8.52 -1.37
C VAL A 5 -8.67 8.52 -0.67
N ASN A 6 -9.09 7.33 -0.26
CA ASN A 6 -10.40 7.08 0.28
C ASN A 6 -10.40 7.14 1.81
N ASP A 7 -11.45 7.70 2.34
CA ASP A 7 -11.79 7.57 3.75
C ASP A 7 -12.21 6.11 4.05
N ALA A 8 -11.66 5.53 5.11
CA ALA A 8 -11.87 4.11 5.41
C ALA A 8 -13.34 3.78 5.76
N ALA A 9 -14.04 4.69 6.42
CA ALA A 9 -15.41 4.46 6.87
C ALA A 9 -16.43 4.72 5.75
N SER A 10 -16.33 5.89 5.07
CA SER A 10 -17.31 6.31 4.06
C SER A 10 -17.01 5.81 2.66
N GLY A 11 -15.79 5.38 2.37
CA GLY A 11 -15.34 5.02 1.02
C GLY A 11 -15.15 6.21 0.06
N LEU A 12 -15.50 7.42 0.48
CA LEU A 12 -15.43 8.61 -0.36
C LEU A 12 -13.99 9.05 -0.58
N VAL A 13 -13.68 9.51 -1.79
CA VAL A 13 -12.38 10.16 -2.08
C VAL A 13 -12.32 11.49 -1.36
N ARG A 14 -11.34 11.66 -0.48
CA ARG A 14 -11.14 12.86 0.36
C ARG A 14 -9.81 13.54 0.14
N ALA A 15 -8.90 12.88 -0.56
CA ALA A 15 -7.58 13.38 -0.91
C ALA A 15 -7.11 12.72 -2.20
N CYS A 16 -5.99 13.18 -2.74
CA CYS A 16 -5.29 12.45 -3.79
C CYS A 16 -3.77 12.57 -3.62
N GLN A 17 -3.06 11.60 -4.17
CA GLN A 17 -1.62 11.69 -4.35
C GLN A 17 -1.29 11.80 -5.83
N ARG A 18 -0.51 12.80 -6.20
CA ARG A 18 0.03 12.99 -7.54
C ARG A 18 1.45 12.43 -7.60
N ILE A 19 1.69 11.53 -8.54
CA ILE A 19 2.99 10.92 -8.81
C ILE A 19 3.42 11.37 -10.21
N MET A 20 4.57 12.01 -10.31
CA MET A 20 5.12 12.45 -11.59
C MET A 20 5.80 11.28 -12.27
N LEU A 21 5.50 11.09 -13.55
CA LEU A 21 6.07 10.03 -14.38
C LEU A 21 6.88 10.61 -15.52
N ASN A 22 7.89 9.88 -15.98
CA ASN A 22 8.57 10.06 -17.24
C ASN A 22 7.67 9.57 -18.39
N ALA A 23 8.07 9.83 -19.64
CA ALA A 23 7.33 9.39 -20.82
C ALA A 23 7.23 7.86 -20.93
N ASP A 24 8.18 7.12 -20.39
CA ASP A 24 8.23 5.66 -20.32
C ASP A 24 7.39 5.06 -19.16
N GLY A 25 6.69 5.91 -18.39
CA GLY A 25 5.89 5.48 -17.25
C GLY A 25 6.67 5.29 -15.93
N THR A 26 7.99 5.45 -15.94
CA THR A 26 8.78 5.35 -14.72
C THR A 26 8.58 6.58 -13.82
N PRO A 27 8.66 6.45 -12.47
CA PRO A 27 8.53 7.58 -11.57
C PRO A 27 9.67 8.59 -11.76
N LYS A 28 9.32 9.88 -11.92
CA LYS A 28 10.32 10.96 -11.84
C LYS A 28 10.92 11.02 -10.45
N ARG A 29 12.23 11.28 -10.40
CA ARG A 29 12.97 11.40 -9.14
C ARG A 29 13.49 12.82 -8.95
N ARG A 30 13.65 13.21 -7.69
CA ARG A 30 14.38 14.42 -7.28
C ARG A 30 15.90 14.17 -7.35
N ARG A 31 16.68 15.22 -7.10
CA ARG A 31 18.15 15.11 -7.04
C ARG A 31 18.66 14.17 -5.95
N ASP A 32 17.90 14.03 -4.86
CA ASP A 32 18.18 13.11 -3.74
C ASP A 32 17.76 11.65 -4.00
N GLY A 33 17.27 11.35 -5.21
CA GLY A 33 16.79 10.03 -5.60
C GLY A 33 15.34 9.72 -5.18
N SER A 34 14.70 10.54 -4.36
CA SER A 34 13.32 10.31 -3.92
C SER A 34 12.32 10.50 -5.08
N LYS A 35 11.24 9.71 -5.09
CA LYS A 35 10.16 9.84 -6.08
C LYS A 35 9.47 11.20 -5.96
N MET A 36 9.20 11.86 -7.10
CA MET A 36 8.45 13.12 -7.14
C MET A 36 6.97 12.84 -6.94
N LYS A 37 6.51 12.90 -5.71
CA LYS A 37 5.10 12.70 -5.33
C LYS A 37 4.65 13.75 -4.31
N TRP A 38 3.38 14.13 -4.38
CA TRP A 38 2.75 15.08 -3.47
C TRP A 38 1.32 14.63 -3.16
N SER A 39 0.95 14.73 -1.90
CA SER A 39 -0.43 14.53 -1.48
C SER A 39 -1.16 15.86 -1.41
N LEU A 40 -2.34 15.92 -1.99
CA LEU A 40 -3.27 17.03 -1.88
C LEU A 40 -4.32 16.65 -0.83
N SER A 41 -4.49 17.52 0.17
CA SER A 41 -5.27 17.27 1.38
C SER A 41 -4.64 16.24 2.33
N ARG A 42 -5.27 16.04 3.50
CA ARG A 42 -4.76 15.13 4.54
C ARG A 42 -5.01 13.68 4.18
N ILE A 43 -3.97 12.86 4.22
CA ILE A 43 -4.03 11.41 3.96
C ILE A 43 -4.00 10.55 5.24
N GLY A 44 -3.73 11.14 6.40
CA GLY A 44 -3.59 10.41 7.67
C GLY A 44 -4.81 9.54 7.98
N GLY A 45 -4.60 8.23 8.17
CA GLY A 45 -5.64 7.24 8.40
C GLY A 45 -6.47 6.87 7.17
N ARG A 46 -6.14 7.39 5.98
CA ARG A 46 -6.79 7.13 4.71
C ARG A 46 -5.87 6.36 3.77
N ALA A 47 -6.41 5.58 2.86
CA ALA A 47 -5.66 4.75 1.94
C ALA A 47 -6.15 4.91 0.50
N ALA A 48 -5.28 4.67 -0.47
CA ALA A 48 -5.72 4.43 -1.82
C ALA A 48 -6.20 2.99 -1.94
N ARG A 49 -7.45 2.79 -2.34
CA ARG A 49 -8.04 1.48 -2.56
C ARG A 49 -7.73 1.03 -3.97
N LEU A 50 -6.93 -0.02 -4.10
CA LEU A 50 -6.50 -0.57 -5.39
C LEU A 50 -6.88 -2.04 -5.46
N GLY A 51 -7.45 -2.44 -6.60
CA GLY A 51 -8.03 -3.76 -6.79
C GLY A 51 -9.55 -3.78 -6.57
N TRP A 52 -10.12 -4.96 -6.71
CA TRP A 52 -11.56 -5.18 -6.47
C TRP A 52 -11.86 -5.47 -5.00
N GLU A 53 -13.07 -5.14 -4.62
CA GLU A 53 -13.57 -5.34 -3.27
C GLU A 53 -15.03 -5.84 -3.31
N PRO A 54 -15.46 -6.65 -2.33
CA PRO A 54 -14.65 -7.39 -1.36
C PRO A 54 -14.10 -8.71 -1.93
N ASP A 55 -12.99 -9.24 -1.38
CA ASP A 55 -12.52 -10.59 -1.68
C ASP A 55 -13.45 -11.65 -1.07
N PRO A 56 -13.89 -12.68 -1.84
CA PRO A 56 -14.75 -13.74 -1.31
C PRO A 56 -14.14 -14.48 -0.11
N GLY A 57 -12.82 -14.64 -0.08
CA GLY A 57 -12.07 -15.22 1.04
C GLY A 57 -11.82 -14.26 2.20
N LYS A 58 -12.38 -13.04 2.14
CA LYS A 58 -12.20 -11.98 3.15
C LYS A 58 -10.75 -11.67 3.46
N ARG A 59 -9.88 -11.82 2.44
CA ARG A 59 -8.47 -11.49 2.50
C ARG A 59 -8.25 -10.07 2.02
N TRP A 60 -7.36 -9.36 2.66
CA TRP A 60 -7.01 -8.00 2.32
C TRP A 60 -5.51 -7.76 2.51
N ALA A 61 -4.93 -6.90 1.68
CA ALA A 61 -3.54 -6.51 1.79
C ALA A 61 -3.37 -5.01 1.98
N LEU A 62 -2.27 -4.63 2.63
CA LEU A 62 -1.85 -3.25 2.83
C LEU A 62 -0.38 -3.12 2.45
N ALA A 63 -0.07 -2.17 1.56
CA ALA A 63 1.29 -1.83 1.15
C ALA A 63 1.60 -0.35 1.42
N GLU A 64 2.86 0.06 1.29
CA GLU A 64 3.23 1.45 1.49
C GLU A 64 2.87 2.32 0.29
N GLY A 65 3.38 1.99 -0.89
CA GLY A 65 3.22 2.76 -2.12
C GLY A 65 2.06 2.28 -2.99
N ALA A 66 1.57 3.16 -3.89
CA ALA A 66 0.52 2.78 -4.83
C ALA A 66 1.02 1.74 -5.84
N GLU A 67 2.24 1.88 -6.32
CA GLU A 67 2.87 0.93 -7.24
C GLU A 67 3.04 -0.44 -6.57
N THR A 68 3.56 -0.46 -5.34
CA THR A 68 3.71 -1.68 -4.54
C THR A 68 2.36 -2.36 -4.30
N ALA A 69 1.31 -1.57 -4.01
CA ALA A 69 -0.03 -2.11 -3.80
C ALA A 69 -0.63 -2.72 -5.07
N LEU A 70 -0.42 -2.12 -6.24
CA LEU A 70 -0.85 -2.68 -7.53
C LEU A 70 -0.15 -4.00 -7.82
N GLY A 71 1.18 -4.04 -7.68
CA GLY A 71 1.96 -5.26 -7.87
C GLY A 71 1.55 -6.36 -6.88
N ALA A 72 1.35 -6.01 -5.60
CA ALA A 72 0.88 -6.96 -4.60
C ALA A 72 -0.54 -7.48 -4.91
N ALA A 73 -1.46 -6.64 -5.38
CA ALA A 73 -2.79 -7.07 -5.77
C ALA A 73 -2.75 -8.09 -6.91
N GLN A 74 -1.89 -7.87 -7.92
CA GLN A 74 -1.69 -8.83 -9.02
C GLN A 74 -1.11 -10.16 -8.52
N LEU A 75 -0.03 -10.12 -7.75
CA LEU A 75 0.66 -11.32 -7.28
C LEU A 75 -0.15 -12.15 -6.29
N LEU A 76 -0.90 -11.49 -5.41
CA LEU A 76 -1.68 -12.16 -4.36
C LEU A 76 -3.10 -12.51 -4.79
N GLY A 77 -3.61 -11.91 -5.86
CA GLY A 77 -4.99 -12.08 -6.31
C GLY A 77 -6.03 -11.60 -5.28
N ILE A 78 -5.68 -10.57 -4.49
CA ILE A 78 -6.56 -9.99 -3.46
C ILE A 78 -6.51 -8.46 -3.47
N PRO A 79 -7.55 -7.77 -2.98
CA PRO A 79 -7.51 -6.32 -2.84
C PRO A 79 -6.32 -5.85 -2.00
N CYS A 80 -5.58 -4.87 -2.50
CA CYS A 80 -4.47 -4.28 -1.77
C CYS A 80 -4.63 -2.76 -1.72
N TRP A 81 -4.62 -2.20 -0.51
CA TRP A 81 -4.66 -0.75 -0.34
C TRP A 81 -3.26 -0.19 -0.15
N ALA A 82 -3.05 1.04 -0.61
CA ALA A 82 -1.81 1.76 -0.38
C ALA A 82 -1.97 2.78 0.75
N SER A 83 -1.09 2.74 1.73
CA SER A 83 -1.04 3.72 2.83
C SER A 83 -0.46 5.06 2.39
N LEU A 84 0.27 5.10 1.26
CA LEU A 84 0.91 6.27 0.66
C LEU A 84 2.05 6.87 1.52
N GLY A 85 2.65 6.05 2.35
CA GLY A 85 3.82 6.36 3.15
C GLY A 85 3.92 5.52 4.43
N ALA A 86 5.14 5.18 4.84
CA ALA A 86 5.43 4.34 6.01
C ALA A 86 4.76 4.86 7.29
N GLY A 87 4.84 6.17 7.56
CA GLY A 87 4.24 6.78 8.76
C GLY A 87 2.71 6.75 8.80
N ASN A 88 2.04 6.51 7.67
CA ASN A 88 0.59 6.37 7.60
C ASN A 88 0.12 4.91 7.72
N MET A 89 0.96 3.95 7.36
CA MET A 89 0.60 2.53 7.34
C MET A 89 -0.01 2.02 8.66
N PRO A 90 0.56 2.33 9.85
CA PRO A 90 -0.02 1.90 11.12
C PRO A 90 -1.36 2.57 11.48
N ARG A 91 -1.76 3.62 10.74
CA ARG A 91 -3.01 4.37 10.98
C ARG A 91 -4.17 3.85 10.13
N ILE A 92 -3.89 2.97 9.17
CA ILE A 92 -4.92 2.44 8.29
C ILE A 92 -5.73 1.39 9.04
N ALA A 93 -7.05 1.60 9.08
CA ALA A 93 -7.97 0.58 9.55
C ALA A 93 -8.27 -0.41 8.42
N PRO A 94 -8.29 -1.72 8.70
CA PRO A 94 -8.74 -2.71 7.73
C PRO A 94 -10.21 -2.48 7.38
N PRO A 95 -10.66 -2.85 6.16
CA PRO A 95 -12.07 -2.81 5.84
C PRO A 95 -12.87 -3.78 6.73
N PRO A 96 -14.14 -3.46 7.04
CA PRO A 96 -14.95 -4.27 7.97
C PRO A 96 -15.14 -5.73 7.56
N TRP A 97 -15.04 -6.01 6.26
CA TRP A 97 -15.18 -7.35 5.72
C TRP A 97 -13.88 -8.17 5.78
N ALA A 98 -12.73 -7.56 6.06
CA ALA A 98 -11.45 -8.27 6.08
C ALA A 98 -11.31 -9.12 7.34
N HIS A 99 -11.04 -10.42 7.15
CA HIS A 99 -10.78 -11.37 8.23
C HIS A 99 -9.32 -11.87 8.23
N HIS A 100 -8.58 -11.68 7.15
CA HIS A 100 -7.17 -12.04 7.01
C HIS A 100 -6.40 -10.89 6.38
N VAL A 101 -5.29 -10.51 6.99
CA VAL A 101 -4.50 -9.37 6.55
C VAL A 101 -3.12 -9.81 6.09
N THR A 102 -2.69 -9.26 4.94
CA THR A 102 -1.30 -9.34 4.49
C THR A 102 -0.72 -7.93 4.48
N VAL A 103 0.32 -7.66 5.27
CA VAL A 103 1.06 -6.41 5.20
C VAL A 103 2.28 -6.62 4.31
N VAL A 104 2.37 -5.86 3.24
CA VAL A 104 3.49 -5.90 2.29
C VAL A 104 4.47 -4.80 2.68
N ALA A 105 5.63 -5.20 3.18
CA ALA A 105 6.67 -4.29 3.63
C ALA A 105 7.63 -3.98 2.48
N ASP A 106 8.00 -2.72 2.30
CA ASP A 106 9.15 -2.37 1.48
C ASP A 106 10.44 -2.87 2.17
N HIS A 107 11.45 -3.25 1.38
CA HIS A 107 12.67 -3.91 1.90
C HIS A 107 13.67 -2.88 2.45
N ASP A 108 13.19 -1.86 3.15
CA ASP A 108 14.01 -0.92 3.89
C ASP A 108 13.63 -0.89 5.37
N GLU A 109 14.49 -0.32 6.19
CA GLU A 109 14.29 -0.32 7.64
C GLU A 109 13.00 0.42 8.06
N ALA A 110 12.65 1.51 7.38
CA ALA A 110 11.47 2.31 7.67
C ALA A 110 10.18 1.54 7.30
N GLY A 111 10.15 0.89 6.13
CA GLY A 111 9.05 0.05 5.66
C GLY A 111 8.83 -1.16 6.57
N ILE A 112 9.92 -1.85 6.95
CA ILE A 112 9.83 -2.99 7.88
C ILE A 112 9.29 -2.56 9.24
N ARG A 113 9.76 -1.44 9.81
CA ARG A 113 9.22 -0.91 11.08
C ARG A 113 7.74 -0.56 10.97
N ALA A 114 7.35 0.13 9.91
CA ALA A 114 5.96 0.51 9.68
C ALA A 114 5.05 -0.72 9.52
N ALA A 115 5.49 -1.73 8.78
CA ALA A 115 4.75 -2.97 8.58
C ALA A 115 4.57 -3.75 9.89
N ARG A 116 5.61 -3.84 10.72
CA ARG A 116 5.53 -4.48 12.05
C ARG A 116 4.55 -3.76 12.97
N GLU A 117 4.59 -2.43 13.00
CA GLU A 117 3.67 -1.63 13.82
C GLU A 117 2.23 -1.74 13.33
N ALA A 118 2.00 -1.70 12.00
CA ALA A 118 0.68 -1.92 11.43
C ALA A 118 0.14 -3.31 11.76
N ALA A 119 0.97 -4.34 11.58
CA ALA A 119 0.60 -5.71 11.90
C ALA A 119 0.27 -5.90 13.39
N ARG A 120 1.04 -5.28 14.29
CA ARG A 120 0.76 -5.28 15.73
C ARG A 120 -0.63 -4.72 16.02
N ARG A 121 -0.93 -3.51 15.51
CA ARG A 121 -2.23 -2.84 15.73
C ARG A 121 -3.42 -3.64 15.18
N MET A 122 -3.23 -4.36 14.10
CA MET A 122 -4.27 -5.22 13.52
C MET A 122 -4.47 -6.50 14.34
N ARG A 123 -3.38 -7.11 14.84
CA ARG A 123 -3.47 -8.25 15.76
C ARG A 123 -4.13 -7.87 17.08
N ASP A 124 -3.86 -6.68 17.61
CA ASP A 124 -4.53 -6.15 18.82
C ASP A 124 -6.05 -6.02 18.65
N ARG A 125 -6.53 -5.98 17.38
CA ARG A 125 -7.96 -6.02 17.00
C ARG A 125 -8.48 -7.43 16.71
N GLY A 126 -7.67 -8.47 16.96
CA GLY A 126 -8.04 -9.86 16.76
C GLY A 126 -7.90 -10.36 15.31
N LEU A 127 -7.23 -9.63 14.42
CA LEU A 127 -7.05 -10.07 13.05
C LEU A 127 -5.79 -10.92 12.88
N PRO A 128 -5.85 -12.08 12.20
CA PRO A 128 -4.69 -12.80 11.73
C PRO A 128 -3.91 -11.95 10.71
N VAL A 129 -2.62 -11.72 10.98
CA VAL A 129 -1.77 -10.89 10.12
C VAL A 129 -0.49 -11.61 9.77
N ARG A 130 -0.18 -11.67 8.48
CA ARG A 130 1.16 -12.02 7.97
C ARG A 130 1.85 -10.79 7.42
N ILE A 131 3.18 -10.74 7.52
CA ILE A 131 4.02 -9.75 6.86
C ILE A 131 4.75 -10.45 5.73
N VAL A 132 4.74 -9.84 4.56
CA VAL A 132 5.48 -10.30 3.36
C VAL A 132 6.45 -9.20 2.97
N THR A 133 7.69 -9.59 2.75
CA THR A 133 8.74 -8.68 2.23
C THR A 133 9.28 -9.29 0.94
N PRO A 134 9.45 -8.53 -0.14
CA PRO A 134 10.11 -9.01 -1.36
C PRO A 134 11.48 -9.63 -1.03
N ALA A 135 11.84 -10.72 -1.71
CA ALA A 135 13.06 -11.47 -1.39
C ALA A 135 14.35 -10.72 -1.75
N ALA A 136 14.30 -9.83 -2.75
CA ALA A 136 15.46 -9.05 -3.17
C ALA A 136 15.54 -7.73 -2.40
N ALA A 137 16.71 -7.40 -1.89
CA ALA A 137 16.99 -6.10 -1.30
C ALA A 137 16.70 -4.99 -2.32
N LYS A 138 15.92 -3.99 -1.91
CA LYS A 138 15.44 -2.87 -2.74
C LYS A 138 14.38 -3.21 -3.80
N ALA A 139 13.95 -4.48 -3.93
CA ALA A 139 12.79 -4.82 -4.74
C ALA A 139 11.50 -4.46 -4.00
N ASP A 140 10.52 -3.94 -4.72
CA ASP A 140 9.16 -3.82 -4.24
C ASP A 140 8.25 -4.83 -4.96
N ALA A 141 7.01 -5.00 -4.49
CA ALA A 141 6.08 -5.94 -5.13
C ALA A 141 5.72 -5.53 -6.57
N ALA A 142 5.91 -4.26 -6.93
CA ALA A 142 5.73 -3.80 -8.30
C ALA A 142 6.86 -4.28 -9.23
N ASP A 143 8.09 -4.37 -8.72
CA ASP A 143 9.22 -4.91 -9.48
C ASP A 143 9.01 -6.40 -9.76
N LEU A 144 8.60 -7.17 -8.75
CA LEU A 144 8.26 -8.59 -8.93
C LEU A 144 7.09 -8.83 -9.90
N ALA A 145 6.08 -7.96 -9.89
CA ALA A 145 4.95 -8.07 -10.81
C ALA A 145 5.35 -7.76 -12.26
N ARG A 146 6.35 -6.91 -12.50
CA ARG A 146 6.87 -6.63 -13.86
C ARG A 146 7.67 -7.79 -14.44
N GLU A 147 8.37 -8.56 -13.58
CA GLU A 147 9.14 -9.73 -14.01
C GLU A 147 8.26 -10.95 -14.31
N ALA A 148 7.02 -10.96 -13.82
CA ALA A 148 6.06 -12.06 -13.99
C ALA A 148 5.19 -11.95 -15.26
N VAL A 149 5.36 -10.89 -16.09
CA VAL A 149 4.68 -10.64 -17.36
C VAL A 149 5.61 -10.90 -18.52
#